data_d202595078a544a572eefdb4c9b5db72
#
_entry.id   d202595078a544a572eefdb4c9b5db72
#
_cell.length_a   1.000
_cell.length_b   1.000
_cell.length_c   1.000
_cell.angle_alpha   90.00
_cell.angle_beta   90.00
_cell.angle_gamma   90.00
#
_symmetry.space_group_name_H-M   'P 1'
#
loop_
_entity.id
_entity.type
_entity.pdbx_description
1 polymer ?
#
loop_
_entity_poly.entity_id
_entity_poly.type
_entity_poly.pdbx_seq_one_letter_code
_entity_poly.pdbx_strand_id
1 'polypeptide(L)'
;MTLIEWLKAKRTLWILASQKGCSMAQIRQEIQECIDDAWDRAWMSGNLQAQQNWQQLFPDGKKPTVEKFIVVMARKLVAGEDVPYLLV
;
A
#
# COMPACT_ATOMS: atom_id res chain seq x y z
N MET A 1 -2.43 -4.24 13.02
CA MET A 1 -2.01 -5.33 12.10
C MET A 1 -1.62 -6.56 12.92
N THR A 2 -2.20 -7.71 12.59
CA THR A 2 -1.89 -8.97 13.31
C THR A 2 -0.64 -9.64 12.70
N LEU A 3 -0.04 -10.57 13.43
CA LEU A 3 1.08 -11.37 12.92
C LEU A 3 0.70 -12.15 11.66
N ILE A 4 -0.52 -12.72 11.64
CA ILE A 4 -1.00 -13.48 10.48
C ILE A 4 -1.12 -12.58 9.25
N GLU A 5 -1.64 -11.38 9.40
CA GLU A 5 -1.75 -10.41 8.30
C GLU A 5 -0.37 -10.00 7.79
N TRP A 6 0.58 -9.78 8.68
CA TRP A 6 1.95 -9.44 8.32
C TRP A 6 2.61 -10.57 7.52
N LEU A 7 2.43 -11.83 7.94
CA LEU A 7 2.94 -12.99 7.22
C LEU A 7 2.31 -13.14 5.84
N LYS A 8 1.01 -12.88 5.72
CA LYS A 8 0.32 -12.89 4.43
C LYS A 8 0.85 -11.80 3.50
N ALA A 9 1.14 -10.62 4.01
CA ALA A 9 1.74 -9.54 3.23
C ALA A 9 3.14 -9.93 2.73
N LYS A 10 3.96 -10.55 3.56
CA LYS A 10 5.27 -11.07 3.17
C LYS A 10 5.15 -12.13 2.08
N ARG A 11 4.18 -13.03 2.20
CA ARG A 11 3.92 -14.04 1.18
C ARG A 11 3.51 -13.42 -0.15
N THR A 12 2.68 -12.38 -0.12
CA THR A 12 2.29 -11.63 -1.32
C THR A 12 3.51 -11.04 -2.01
N LEU A 13 4.41 -10.43 -1.26
CA LEU A 13 5.66 -9.89 -1.80
C LEU A 13 6.52 -10.98 -2.45
N TRP A 14 6.61 -12.14 -1.81
CA TRP A 14 7.37 -13.26 -2.36
C TRP A 14 6.80 -13.76 -3.67
N ILE A 15 5.46 -13.88 -3.75
CA ILE A 15 4.78 -14.30 -4.98
C ILE A 15 5.03 -13.30 -6.11
N LEU A 16 4.89 -12.00 -5.84
CA LEU A 16 5.14 -10.96 -6.83
C LEU A 16 6.59 -10.95 -7.30
N ALA A 17 7.53 -11.10 -6.39
CA ALA A 17 8.95 -11.16 -6.72
C ALA A 17 9.24 -12.37 -7.62
N SER A 18 8.68 -13.53 -7.30
CA SER A 18 8.84 -14.76 -8.10
C SER A 18 8.27 -14.60 -9.50
N GLN A 19 7.09 -13.98 -9.62
CA GLN A 19 6.46 -13.75 -10.93
C GLN A 19 7.24 -12.79 -11.80
N LYS A 20 7.86 -11.77 -11.20
CA LYS A 20 8.65 -10.77 -11.94
C LYS A 20 10.11 -11.15 -12.11
N GLY A 21 10.56 -12.24 -11.51
CA GLY A 21 11.95 -12.67 -11.59
C GLY A 21 12.92 -11.74 -10.86
N CYS A 22 12.48 -11.05 -9.81
CA CYS A 22 13.31 -10.15 -9.01
C CYS A 22 13.32 -10.57 -7.53
N SER A 23 14.19 -9.93 -6.73
CA SER A 23 14.25 -10.20 -5.30
C SER A 23 13.09 -9.57 -4.55
N MET A 24 12.79 -10.06 -3.34
CA MET A 24 11.79 -9.45 -2.45
C MET A 24 12.17 -8.02 -2.08
N ALA A 25 13.46 -7.75 -1.86
CA ALA A 25 13.95 -6.41 -1.56
C ALA A 25 13.66 -5.44 -2.70
N GLN A 26 13.86 -5.89 -3.94
CA GLN A 26 13.62 -5.08 -5.12
C GLN A 26 12.12 -4.77 -5.30
N ILE A 27 11.26 -5.78 -5.19
CA ILE A 27 9.80 -5.55 -5.33
C ILE A 27 9.27 -4.67 -4.20
N ARG A 28 9.78 -4.85 -2.99
CA ARG A 28 9.41 -4.04 -1.84
C ARG A 28 9.79 -2.58 -2.06
N GLN A 29 10.98 -2.33 -2.61
CA GLN A 29 11.44 -0.98 -2.93
C GLN A 29 10.57 -0.33 -4.00
N GLU A 30 10.20 -1.04 -5.05
CA GLU A 30 9.32 -0.53 -6.11
C GLU A 30 7.95 -0.13 -5.54
N ILE A 31 7.37 -0.95 -4.67
CA ILE A 31 6.10 -0.64 -4.03
C ILE A 31 6.25 0.59 -3.11
N GLN A 32 7.35 0.67 -2.35
CA GLN A 32 7.61 1.81 -1.48
C GLN A 32 7.73 3.11 -2.28
N GLU A 33 8.37 3.08 -3.43
CA GLU A 33 8.48 4.24 -4.32
C GLU A 33 7.11 4.68 -4.84
N CYS A 34 6.23 3.74 -5.17
CA CYS A 34 4.86 4.05 -5.57
C CYS A 34 4.08 4.71 -4.43
N ILE A 35 4.22 4.19 -3.21
CA ILE A 35 3.58 4.76 -2.01
C ILE A 35 4.10 6.19 -1.78
N ASP A 36 5.42 6.37 -1.81
CA ASP A 36 6.05 7.66 -1.58
C ASP A 36 5.60 8.69 -2.61
N ASP A 37 5.58 8.32 -3.87
CA ASP A 37 5.18 9.18 -4.96
C ASP A 37 3.69 9.59 -4.84
N ALA A 38 2.81 8.65 -4.58
CA ALA A 38 1.39 8.94 -4.41
C ALA A 38 1.12 9.79 -3.17
N TRP A 39 1.81 9.53 -2.07
CA TRP A 39 1.72 10.31 -0.85
C TRP A 39 2.17 11.76 -1.09
N ASP A 40 3.35 11.93 -1.67
CA ASP A 40 3.92 13.26 -1.93
C ASP A 40 3.02 14.07 -2.86
N ARG A 41 2.48 13.45 -3.92
CA ARG A 41 1.55 14.14 -4.82
C ARG A 41 0.29 14.61 -4.11
N ALA A 42 -0.25 13.82 -3.19
CA ALA A 42 -1.46 14.20 -2.46
C ALA A 42 -1.24 15.45 -1.60
N TRP A 43 -0.11 15.53 -0.90
CA TRP A 43 0.16 16.63 0.01
C TRP A 43 0.82 17.83 -0.68
N MET A 44 1.75 17.62 -1.57
CA MET A 44 2.47 18.71 -2.25
C MET A 44 1.62 19.42 -3.29
N SER A 45 0.72 18.69 -3.97
CA SER A 45 -0.18 19.30 -4.96
C SER A 45 -1.44 19.91 -4.34
N GLY A 46 -1.68 19.69 -3.06
CA GLY A 46 -2.90 20.16 -2.41
C GLY A 46 -4.17 19.44 -2.85
N ASN A 47 -4.05 18.19 -3.31
CA ASN A 47 -5.19 17.40 -3.76
C ASN A 47 -5.99 16.88 -2.56
N LEU A 48 -7.06 17.57 -2.20
CA LEU A 48 -7.87 17.26 -1.01
C LEU A 48 -8.51 15.87 -1.10
N GLN A 49 -8.95 15.44 -2.28
CA GLN A 49 -9.56 14.12 -2.44
C GLN A 49 -8.54 13.00 -2.17
N ALA A 50 -7.32 13.14 -2.69
CA ALA A 50 -6.25 12.19 -2.44
C ALA A 50 -5.87 12.15 -0.97
N GLN A 51 -5.78 13.31 -0.31
CA GLN A 51 -5.50 13.39 1.13
C GLN A 51 -6.59 12.69 1.95
N GLN A 52 -7.85 12.89 1.61
CA GLN A 52 -8.97 12.23 2.27
C GLN A 52 -8.92 10.72 2.09
N ASN A 53 -8.57 10.24 0.90
CA ASN A 53 -8.43 8.82 0.63
C ASN A 53 -7.33 8.20 1.52
N TRP A 54 -6.19 8.87 1.64
CA TRP A 54 -5.12 8.41 2.53
C TRP A 54 -5.57 8.37 3.99
N GLN A 55 -6.29 9.40 4.46
CA GLN A 55 -6.78 9.48 5.83
C GLN A 55 -7.82 8.40 6.13
N GLN A 56 -8.66 8.04 5.17
CA GLN A 56 -9.63 6.95 5.35
C GLN A 56 -8.95 5.59 5.48
N LEU A 57 -7.90 5.36 4.69
CA LEU A 57 -7.16 4.10 4.71
C LEU A 57 -6.22 4.00 5.89
N PHE A 58 -5.60 5.11 6.28
CA PHE A 58 -4.58 5.17 7.33
C PHE A 58 -4.88 6.32 8.29
N PRO A 59 -5.85 6.11 9.23
CA PRO A 59 -6.33 7.17 10.11
C PRO A 59 -5.27 7.75 11.06
N ASP A 60 -4.13 7.07 11.24
CA ASP A 60 -3.03 7.56 12.08
C ASP A 60 -2.29 8.75 11.46
N GLY A 61 -2.60 9.10 10.22
CA GLY A 61 -1.99 10.24 9.54
C GLY A 61 -0.55 10.02 9.11
N LYS A 62 -0.05 8.78 9.19
CA LYS A 62 1.33 8.45 8.84
C LYS A 62 1.39 7.70 7.54
N LYS A 63 2.48 7.94 6.78
CA LYS A 63 2.77 7.17 5.58
C LYS A 63 2.95 5.68 5.95
N PRO A 64 2.21 4.76 5.29
CA PRO A 64 2.29 3.35 5.66
C PRO A 64 3.59 2.69 5.22
N THR A 65 3.96 1.61 5.91
CA THR A 65 4.95 0.67 5.40
C THR A 65 4.35 -0.15 4.26
N VAL A 66 5.19 -0.82 3.47
CA VAL A 66 4.73 -1.68 2.37
C VAL A 66 3.80 -2.78 2.91
N GLU A 67 4.18 -3.43 3.99
CA GLU A 67 3.40 -4.51 4.59
C GLU A 67 2.03 -4.01 5.08
N LYS A 68 2.00 -2.89 5.78
CA LYS A 68 0.75 -2.29 6.25
C LYS A 68 -0.15 -1.88 5.10
N PHE A 69 0.41 -1.33 4.05
CA PHE A 69 -0.32 -0.96 2.84
C PHE A 69 -0.99 -2.18 2.20
N ILE A 70 -0.25 -3.27 2.02
CA ILE A 70 -0.79 -4.51 1.45
C ILE A 70 -1.93 -5.06 2.31
N VAL A 71 -1.74 -5.09 3.63
CA VAL A 71 -2.76 -5.60 4.56
C VAL A 71 -4.05 -4.79 4.46
N VAL A 72 -3.95 -3.46 4.47
CA VAL A 72 -5.14 -2.58 4.41
C VAL A 72 -5.85 -2.74 3.08
N MET A 73 -5.12 -2.80 1.97
CA MET A 73 -5.72 -3.00 0.65
C MET A 73 -6.41 -4.36 0.54
N ALA A 74 -5.80 -5.42 1.08
CA ALA A 74 -6.39 -6.75 1.09
C ALA A 74 -7.70 -6.79 1.89
N ARG A 75 -7.74 -6.12 3.06
CA ARG A 75 -8.97 -6.01 3.86
C ARG A 75 -10.10 -5.33 3.08
N LYS A 76 -9.79 -4.26 2.36
CA LYS A 76 -10.78 -3.54 1.53
C LYS A 76 -11.33 -4.43 0.43
N LEU A 77 -10.48 -5.16 -0.26
CA LEU A 77 -10.88 -6.08 -1.33
C LEU A 77 -11.77 -7.21 -0.80
N VAL A 78 -11.41 -7.80 0.34
CA VAL A 78 -12.20 -8.87 0.97
C VAL A 78 -13.57 -8.36 1.42
N ALA A 79 -13.65 -7.12 1.92
CA ALA A 79 -14.90 -6.51 2.32
C ALA A 79 -15.78 -6.08 1.13
N GLY A 80 -15.28 -6.19 -0.10
CA GLY A 80 -16.00 -5.76 -1.30
C GLY A 80 -16.09 -4.25 -1.46
N GLU A 81 -15.27 -3.50 -0.74
CA GLU A 81 -15.20 -2.05 -0.86
C GLU A 81 -14.34 -1.65 -2.06
N ASP A 82 -14.67 -0.51 -2.69
CA ASP A 82 -13.84 0.03 -3.74
C ASP A 82 -12.50 0.51 -3.19
N VAL A 83 -11.42 0.13 -3.86
CA VAL A 83 -10.08 0.60 -3.51
C VAL A 83 -9.91 1.99 -4.10
N PRO A 84 -9.53 3.01 -3.29
CA PRO A 84 -9.29 4.36 -3.80
C PRO A 84 -8.20 4.39 -4.87
N TYR A 85 -8.31 5.36 -5.76
CA TYR A 85 -7.40 5.56 -6.90
C TYR A 85 -6.03 6.11 -6.46
N LEU A 86 -5.36 5.43 -5.54
CA LEU A 86 -4.07 5.88 -5.01
C LEU A 86 -2.88 5.47 -5.88
N LEU A 87 -3.03 4.39 -6.65
CA LEU A 87 -1.92 3.76 -7.38
C LEU A 87 -2.10 3.82 -8.89
N VAL A 88 -3.02 4.60 -9.36
CA VAL A 88 -3.26 4.75 -10.81
C VAL A 88 -2.56 5.96 -11.37
#